data_723af7aebafc7d219debe28c7b892b9e
#
_entry.id   723af7aebafc7d219debe28c7b892b9e
#
_cell.length_a   1.000
_cell.length_b   1.000
_cell.length_c   1.000
_cell.angle_alpha   90.00
_cell.angle_beta   90.00
_cell.angle_gamma   90.00
#
_symmetry.space_group_name_H-M   'P 1'
#
loop_
_entity.id
_entity.type
_entity.pdbx_description
1 polymer ?
#
loop_
_entity_poly.entity_id
_entity_poly.type
_entity_poly.pdbx_seq_one_letter_code
_entity_poly.pdbx_strand_id
1 'polypeptide(L)'
;MKIAILGVENSHADAFGELIKLNPEEYGDIEIVGIYSEEEDAVKRITDKGYATYAASSPDEFLGKVDGVVVTARHGDNHYKYAMPYVKAGVPCFIDKPFCANVENAKELARTAEENGALLCGGSCLKFIDEIKPLARMAKTKKVKTGTVACPVNMNNIYGGFWFYSQHLIEILLTIYGKNVKSVTAFCPDNTKNRITVIFNFGEFDVCGFYTDSYRYTASLMTADNNIYQAYCDDVVYTFKNEFDEFVQMVKSGVMPCDYDDLVYPVKLLDAIERSYTQKKEIFIE
;
A
#
# COMPACT_ATOMS: atom_id res chain seq x y z
N MET A 1 10.95 -12.70 17.68
CA MET A 1 10.62 -11.33 17.24
C MET A 1 9.25 -10.97 17.80
N LYS A 2 9.13 -9.84 18.51
CA LYS A 2 7.88 -9.36 19.10
C LYS A 2 7.28 -8.28 18.24
N ILE A 3 6.02 -8.41 17.87
CA ILE A 3 5.30 -7.42 17.07
C ILE A 3 3.96 -7.05 17.72
N ALA A 4 3.45 -5.86 17.40
CA ALA A 4 2.07 -5.48 17.66
C ALA A 4 1.36 -5.14 16.36
N ILE A 5 0.04 -5.40 16.27
CA ILE A 5 -0.78 -5.04 15.11
C ILE A 5 -1.76 -3.95 15.51
N LEU A 6 -1.69 -2.81 14.82
CA LEU A 6 -2.47 -1.60 15.10
C LEU A 6 -3.47 -1.34 13.97
N GLY A 7 -4.75 -1.22 14.31
CA GLY A 7 -5.83 -1.08 13.33
C GLY A 7 -6.27 -2.45 12.77
N VAL A 8 -6.72 -3.36 13.67
CA VAL A 8 -7.06 -4.74 13.29
C VAL A 8 -8.43 -4.89 12.61
N GLU A 9 -9.07 -3.81 12.25
CA GLU A 9 -10.34 -3.82 11.51
C GLU A 9 -10.20 -4.24 10.03
N ASN A 10 -8.98 -4.24 9.47
CA ASN A 10 -8.69 -4.64 8.10
C ASN A 10 -8.39 -6.14 7.96
N SER A 11 -8.59 -6.69 6.76
CA SER A 11 -8.30 -8.10 6.41
C SER A 11 -6.83 -8.48 6.52
N HIS A 12 -5.89 -7.52 6.39
CA HIS A 12 -4.45 -7.77 6.56
C HIS A 12 -4.11 -8.27 7.96
N ALA A 13 -4.76 -7.73 9.00
CA ALA A 13 -4.56 -8.21 10.37
C ALA A 13 -4.98 -9.69 10.55
N ASP A 14 -6.09 -10.07 9.90
CA ASP A 14 -6.54 -11.48 9.87
C ASP A 14 -5.53 -12.36 9.13
N ALA A 15 -5.09 -11.92 7.94
CA ALA A 15 -4.15 -12.68 7.12
C ALA A 15 -2.80 -12.90 7.82
N PHE A 16 -2.24 -11.86 8.44
CA PHE A 16 -0.96 -11.97 9.15
C PHE A 16 -1.07 -12.82 10.43
N GLY A 17 -2.16 -12.67 11.19
CA GLY A 17 -2.43 -13.53 12.33
C GLY A 17 -2.57 -15.01 11.93
N GLU A 18 -3.24 -15.27 10.80
CA GLU A 18 -3.39 -16.62 10.26
C GLU A 18 -2.05 -17.19 9.75
N LEU A 19 -1.25 -16.40 9.03
CA LEU A 19 0.08 -16.80 8.56
C LEU A 19 0.96 -17.26 9.72
N ILE A 20 1.05 -16.45 10.79
CA ILE A 20 1.87 -16.77 11.97
C ILE A 20 1.35 -18.05 12.65
N LYS A 21 0.03 -18.16 12.83
CA LYS A 21 -0.56 -19.28 13.55
C LYS A 21 -0.46 -20.61 12.80
N LEU A 22 -0.65 -20.60 11.48
CA LEU A 22 -0.71 -21.82 10.67
C LEU A 22 0.65 -22.29 10.13
N ASN A 23 1.68 -21.43 10.16
CA ASN A 23 3.02 -21.78 9.66
C ASN A 23 4.09 -21.61 10.74
N PRO A 24 4.03 -22.39 11.85
CA PRO A 24 4.97 -22.24 12.96
C PRO A 24 6.43 -22.60 12.59
N GLU A 25 6.66 -23.37 11.53
CA GLU A 25 8.02 -23.65 11.01
C GLU A 25 8.66 -22.42 10.36
N GLU A 26 7.84 -21.49 9.83
CA GLU A 26 8.32 -20.27 9.15
C GLU A 26 8.30 -19.06 10.08
N TYR A 27 7.25 -18.93 10.90
CA TYR A 27 6.97 -17.76 11.74
C TYR A 27 6.94 -18.04 13.24
N GLY A 28 7.33 -19.24 13.70
CA GLY A 28 7.24 -19.62 15.10
C GLY A 28 8.15 -18.83 16.06
N ASP A 29 9.08 -18.04 15.52
CA ASP A 29 9.88 -17.06 16.27
C ASP A 29 9.20 -15.68 16.40
N ILE A 30 7.98 -15.51 15.82
CA ILE A 30 7.21 -14.26 15.85
C ILE A 30 6.10 -14.38 16.89
N GLU A 31 6.07 -13.43 17.81
CA GLU A 31 5.02 -13.28 18.83
C GLU A 31 4.23 -12.00 18.58
N ILE A 32 2.90 -12.11 18.40
CA ILE A 32 2.00 -10.96 18.44
C ILE A 32 1.72 -10.67 19.93
N VAL A 33 2.46 -9.69 20.49
CA VAL A 33 2.35 -9.33 21.91
C VAL A 33 1.05 -8.62 22.25
N GLY A 34 0.37 -8.09 21.24
CA GLY A 34 -0.95 -7.50 21.37
C GLY A 34 -1.41 -6.75 20.13
N ILE A 35 -2.64 -6.28 20.23
CA ILE A 35 -3.34 -5.58 19.14
C ILE A 35 -3.99 -4.29 19.65
N TYR A 36 -4.32 -3.40 18.70
CA TYR A 36 -5.13 -2.23 18.97
C TYR A 36 -6.11 -1.96 17.84
N SER A 37 -7.32 -1.57 18.16
CA SER A 37 -8.30 -0.95 17.25
C SER A 37 -9.33 -0.15 18.05
N GLU A 38 -9.88 0.89 17.44
CA GLU A 38 -11.04 1.62 17.95
C GLU A 38 -12.35 0.83 17.73
N GLU A 39 -12.34 -0.23 16.91
CA GLU A 39 -13.48 -1.09 16.61
C GLU A 39 -13.46 -2.35 17.51
N GLU A 40 -14.29 -2.39 18.55
CA GLU A 40 -14.35 -3.51 19.51
C GLU A 40 -14.65 -4.85 18.84
N ASP A 41 -15.52 -4.87 17.82
CA ASP A 41 -15.84 -6.09 17.07
C ASP A 41 -14.62 -6.66 16.32
N ALA A 42 -13.74 -5.78 15.84
CA ALA A 42 -12.50 -6.18 15.19
C ALA A 42 -11.52 -6.79 16.20
N VAL A 43 -11.38 -6.16 17.37
CA VAL A 43 -10.57 -6.70 18.48
C VAL A 43 -11.09 -8.08 18.88
N LYS A 44 -12.40 -8.20 19.09
CA LYS A 44 -13.03 -9.48 19.44
C LYS A 44 -12.78 -10.55 18.36
N ARG A 45 -12.92 -10.22 17.09
CA ARG A 45 -12.68 -11.15 15.97
C ARG A 45 -11.25 -11.72 16.00
N ILE A 46 -10.24 -10.89 16.20
CA ILE A 46 -8.83 -11.31 16.24
C ILE A 46 -8.53 -12.17 17.49
N THR A 47 -9.08 -11.78 18.65
CA THR A 47 -8.89 -12.54 19.89
C THR A 47 -9.63 -13.87 19.86
N ASP A 48 -10.86 -13.94 19.35
CA ASP A 48 -11.63 -15.19 19.21
C ASP A 48 -10.93 -16.20 18.27
N LYS A 49 -10.22 -15.70 17.24
CA LYS A 49 -9.38 -16.53 16.36
C LYS A 49 -8.08 -16.99 17.04
N GLY A 50 -7.75 -16.44 18.21
CA GLY A 50 -6.53 -16.74 18.96
C GLY A 50 -5.25 -16.27 18.25
N TYR A 51 -5.33 -15.16 17.50
CA TYR A 51 -4.16 -14.53 16.87
C TYR A 51 -3.44 -13.62 17.86
N ALA A 52 -4.15 -13.03 18.80
CA ALA A 52 -3.58 -12.26 19.90
C ALA A 52 -4.43 -12.47 21.16
N THR A 53 -3.80 -12.33 22.34
CA THR A 53 -4.46 -12.48 23.64
C THR A 53 -4.61 -11.17 24.41
N TYR A 54 -3.93 -10.13 23.96
CA TYR A 54 -3.94 -8.82 24.60
C TYR A 54 -4.41 -7.72 23.64
N ALA A 55 -5.36 -6.90 24.07
CA ALA A 55 -5.82 -5.71 23.39
C ALA A 55 -5.44 -4.48 24.20
N ALA A 56 -4.68 -3.58 23.58
CA ALA A 56 -4.23 -2.33 24.18
C ALA A 56 -5.36 -1.29 24.26
N SER A 57 -5.26 -0.37 25.22
CA SER A 57 -6.18 0.76 25.38
C SER A 57 -5.79 1.98 24.51
N SER A 58 -4.55 2.02 24.03
CA SER A 58 -4.05 3.06 23.12
C SER A 58 -3.05 2.49 22.12
N PRO A 59 -2.88 3.12 20.92
CA PRO A 59 -2.00 2.58 19.89
C PRO A 59 -0.50 2.62 20.26
N ASP A 60 -0.09 3.47 21.21
CA ASP A 60 1.29 3.67 21.64
C ASP A 60 1.72 2.81 22.85
N GLU A 61 0.81 1.97 23.34
CA GLU A 61 1.04 1.16 24.56
C GLU A 61 2.17 0.13 24.44
N PHE A 62 2.54 -0.22 23.21
CA PHE A 62 3.60 -1.19 22.94
C PHE A 62 4.99 -0.57 22.77
N LEU A 63 5.16 0.75 22.97
CA LEU A 63 6.46 1.41 22.92
C LEU A 63 7.45 0.77 23.91
N GLY A 64 8.66 0.44 23.40
CA GLY A 64 9.68 -0.24 24.18
C GLY A 64 9.43 -1.73 24.48
N LYS A 65 8.36 -2.32 23.92
CA LYS A 65 7.97 -3.71 24.17
C LYS A 65 8.03 -4.59 22.90
N VAL A 66 8.26 -3.99 21.72
CA VAL A 66 8.21 -4.66 20.41
C VAL A 66 9.46 -4.40 19.58
N ASP A 67 9.77 -5.34 18.70
CA ASP A 67 10.83 -5.23 17.69
C ASP A 67 10.33 -4.56 16.41
N GLY A 68 9.02 -4.50 16.19
CA GLY A 68 8.37 -3.84 15.08
C GLY A 68 6.86 -3.76 15.25
N VAL A 69 6.21 -2.87 14.50
CA VAL A 69 4.75 -2.72 14.47
C VAL A 69 4.20 -2.87 13.06
N VAL A 70 3.00 -3.42 12.99
CA VAL A 70 2.24 -3.61 11.76
C VAL A 70 0.98 -2.74 11.86
N VAL A 71 0.89 -1.71 11.01
CA VAL A 71 -0.23 -0.77 10.99
C VAL A 71 -1.13 -1.09 9.80
N THR A 72 -2.34 -1.60 10.10
CA THR A 72 -3.31 -2.09 9.10
C THR A 72 -4.68 -1.42 9.22
N ALA A 73 -4.76 -0.24 9.81
CA ALA A 73 -6.02 0.48 9.94
C ALA A 73 -6.70 0.69 8.57
N ARG A 74 -8.03 0.70 8.53
CA ARG A 74 -8.76 0.96 7.28
C ARG A 74 -8.61 2.39 6.79
N HIS A 75 -8.56 3.36 7.71
CA HIS A 75 -8.45 4.78 7.36
C HIS A 75 -6.98 5.22 7.34
N GLY A 76 -6.53 5.78 6.22
CA GLY A 76 -5.13 6.20 6.05
C GLY A 76 -4.64 7.28 7.04
N ASP A 77 -5.53 8.08 7.63
CA ASP A 77 -5.15 9.02 8.70
C ASP A 77 -4.71 8.30 9.97
N ASN A 78 -5.30 7.12 10.25
CA ASN A 78 -4.88 6.31 11.39
C ASN A 78 -3.50 5.68 11.16
N HIS A 79 -3.07 5.48 9.92
CA HIS A 79 -1.72 5.01 9.63
C HIS A 79 -0.65 5.97 10.17
N TYR A 80 -0.77 7.26 9.84
CA TYR A 80 0.11 8.29 10.38
C TYR A 80 0.03 8.35 11.91
N LYS A 81 -1.20 8.43 12.46
CA LYS A 81 -1.45 8.54 13.90
C LYS A 81 -0.82 7.39 14.70
N TYR A 82 -0.99 6.15 14.22
CA TYR A 82 -0.54 4.97 14.95
C TYR A 82 0.96 4.68 14.74
N ALA A 83 1.50 4.94 13.55
CA ALA A 83 2.91 4.69 13.26
C ALA A 83 3.86 5.75 13.90
N MET A 84 3.46 7.03 13.94
CA MET A 84 4.33 8.13 14.32
C MET A 84 5.02 7.97 15.69
N PRO A 85 4.37 7.50 16.78
CA PRO A 85 5.05 7.27 18.05
C PRO A 85 6.21 6.27 17.94
N TYR A 86 6.02 5.20 17.16
CA TYR A 86 7.02 4.15 16.94
C TYR A 86 8.15 4.62 16.04
N VAL A 87 7.82 5.34 14.98
CA VAL A 87 8.80 5.95 14.08
C VAL A 87 9.72 6.91 14.85
N LYS A 88 9.18 7.75 15.74
CA LYS A 88 9.98 8.62 16.63
C LYS A 88 10.88 7.85 17.59
N ALA A 89 10.50 6.63 17.94
CA ALA A 89 11.27 5.74 18.80
C ALA A 89 12.27 4.85 18.01
N GLY A 90 12.38 5.01 16.69
CA GLY A 90 13.27 4.21 15.84
C GLY A 90 12.79 2.77 15.61
N VAL A 91 11.51 2.47 15.90
CA VAL A 91 10.94 1.13 15.77
C VAL A 91 10.53 0.87 14.31
N PRO A 92 10.91 -0.27 13.71
CA PRO A 92 10.47 -0.68 12.38
C PRO A 92 8.95 -0.75 12.25
N CYS A 93 8.40 -0.22 11.15
CA CYS A 93 6.97 -0.20 10.90
C CYS A 93 6.62 -0.75 9.51
N PHE A 94 5.65 -1.67 9.46
CA PHE A 94 4.86 -1.93 8.26
C PHE A 94 3.65 -1.01 8.26
N ILE A 95 3.36 -0.36 7.14
CA ILE A 95 2.22 0.54 7.00
C ILE A 95 1.44 0.17 5.75
N ASP A 96 0.20 -0.30 5.93
CA ASP A 96 -0.69 -0.70 4.84
C ASP A 96 -1.10 0.48 3.94
N LYS A 97 -1.83 0.19 2.89
CA LYS A 97 -2.40 1.18 1.95
C LYS A 97 -3.70 1.83 2.51
N PRO A 98 -3.90 3.12 2.21
CA PRO A 98 -2.88 4.02 1.66
C PRO A 98 -1.81 4.30 2.71
N PHE A 99 -0.55 4.42 2.29
CA PHE A 99 0.55 4.69 3.22
C PHE A 99 0.24 5.87 4.17
N CYS A 100 -0.34 6.96 3.62
CA CYS A 100 -1.01 8.03 4.35
C CYS A 100 -2.17 8.58 3.52
N ALA A 101 -3.12 9.27 4.14
CA ALA A 101 -4.26 9.89 3.46
C ALA A 101 -3.98 11.31 2.93
N ASN A 102 -2.76 11.83 3.07
CA ASN A 102 -2.30 13.09 2.49
C ASN A 102 -0.77 13.11 2.37
N VAL A 103 -0.26 14.00 1.51
CA VAL A 103 1.17 14.09 1.17
C VAL A 103 1.99 14.64 2.32
N GLU A 104 1.46 15.58 3.09
CA GLU A 104 2.16 16.24 4.20
C GLU A 104 2.50 15.22 5.29
N ASN A 105 1.52 14.41 5.69
CA ASN A 105 1.70 13.34 6.67
C ASN A 105 2.68 12.26 6.15
N ALA A 106 2.59 11.90 4.87
CA ALA A 106 3.50 10.93 4.27
C ALA A 106 4.96 11.42 4.29
N LYS A 107 5.18 12.67 3.92
CA LYS A 107 6.51 13.30 3.96
C LYS A 107 7.04 13.42 5.39
N GLU A 108 6.18 13.84 6.33
CA GLU A 108 6.59 13.99 7.73
C GLU A 108 6.95 12.63 8.34
N LEU A 109 6.14 11.58 8.06
CA LEU A 109 6.40 10.24 8.55
C LEU A 109 7.72 9.68 8.01
N ALA A 110 7.95 9.81 6.70
CA ALA A 110 9.18 9.36 6.05
C ALA A 110 10.41 10.12 6.57
N ARG A 111 10.35 11.47 6.65
CA ARG A 111 11.43 12.28 7.20
C ARG A 111 11.73 11.94 8.66
N THR A 112 10.68 11.78 9.49
CA THR A 112 10.87 11.43 10.91
C THR A 112 11.47 10.03 11.05
N ALA A 113 11.12 9.09 10.16
CA ALA A 113 11.70 7.75 10.14
C ALA A 113 13.19 7.81 9.81
N GLU A 114 13.57 8.55 8.77
CA GLU A 114 14.96 8.75 8.39
C GLU A 114 15.78 9.39 9.50
N GLU A 115 15.26 10.45 10.14
CA GLU A 115 15.92 11.15 11.25
C GLU A 115 16.13 10.27 12.49
N ASN A 116 15.27 9.29 12.74
CA ASN A 116 15.33 8.40 13.91
C ASN A 116 15.81 6.99 13.58
N GLY A 117 16.16 6.70 12.32
CA GLY A 117 16.61 5.39 11.88
C GLY A 117 15.51 4.30 11.94
N ALA A 118 14.23 4.69 11.90
CA ALA A 118 13.12 3.75 11.85
C ALA A 118 12.96 3.18 10.44
N LEU A 119 13.00 1.87 10.31
CA LEU A 119 12.81 1.20 9.02
C LEU A 119 11.32 1.17 8.66
N LEU A 120 11.00 1.47 7.40
CA LEU A 120 9.63 1.44 6.90
C LEU A 120 9.47 0.50 5.71
N CYS A 121 8.35 -0.19 5.65
CA CYS A 121 7.87 -0.90 4.47
C CYS A 121 6.34 -0.86 4.42
N GLY A 122 5.73 -1.39 3.37
CA GLY A 122 4.28 -1.46 3.21
C GLY A 122 3.79 -0.92 1.88
N GLY A 123 2.70 -0.18 1.90
CA GLY A 123 1.95 0.18 0.69
C GLY A 123 1.01 -0.93 0.25
N SER A 124 0.79 -1.10 -1.05
CA SER A 124 -0.12 -2.12 -1.54
C SER A 124 0.57 -3.46 -1.83
N CYS A 125 0.00 -4.55 -1.34
CA CYS A 125 0.41 -5.92 -1.65
C CYS A 125 0.41 -6.23 -3.16
N LEU A 126 -0.30 -5.45 -3.98
CA LEU A 126 -0.40 -5.71 -5.43
C LEU A 126 0.90 -5.46 -6.19
N LYS A 127 1.91 -4.83 -5.58
CA LYS A 127 3.28 -4.79 -6.13
C LYS A 127 3.90 -6.20 -6.27
N PHE A 128 3.38 -7.18 -5.55
CA PHE A 128 3.87 -8.57 -5.55
C PHE A 128 3.15 -9.51 -6.53
N ILE A 129 2.16 -9.03 -7.28
CA ILE A 129 1.42 -9.85 -8.25
C ILE A 129 2.39 -10.51 -9.26
N ASP A 130 2.33 -11.82 -9.36
CA ASP A 130 3.21 -12.58 -10.25
C ASP A 130 2.94 -12.29 -11.73
N GLU A 131 1.69 -12.07 -12.10
CA GLU A 131 1.22 -11.80 -13.46
C GLU A 131 1.76 -10.49 -14.04
N ILE A 132 2.09 -9.49 -13.20
CA ILE A 132 2.66 -8.22 -13.69
C ILE A 132 4.19 -8.27 -13.85
N LYS A 133 4.87 -9.24 -13.25
CA LYS A 133 6.35 -9.35 -13.32
C LYS A 133 6.89 -9.48 -14.75
N PRO A 134 6.25 -10.24 -15.67
CA PRO A 134 6.65 -10.25 -17.07
C PRO A 134 6.55 -8.88 -17.74
N LEU A 135 5.46 -8.12 -17.47
CA LEU A 135 5.29 -6.77 -18.01
C LEU A 135 6.39 -5.82 -17.50
N ALA A 136 6.69 -5.88 -16.20
CA ALA A 136 7.76 -5.09 -15.60
C ALA A 136 9.14 -5.39 -16.23
N ARG A 137 9.44 -6.67 -16.51
CA ARG A 137 10.68 -7.06 -17.23
C ARG A 137 10.71 -6.51 -18.66
N MET A 138 9.59 -6.57 -19.37
CA MET A 138 9.51 -6.05 -20.74
C MET A 138 9.63 -4.53 -20.76
N ALA A 139 8.98 -3.81 -19.84
CA ALA A 139 9.10 -2.35 -19.74
C ALA A 139 10.53 -1.87 -19.48
N LYS A 140 11.33 -2.66 -18.73
CA LYS A 140 12.77 -2.36 -18.48
C LYS A 140 13.66 -2.62 -19.67
N THR A 141 13.32 -3.58 -20.54
CA THR A 141 14.20 -4.05 -21.61
C THR A 141 13.77 -3.61 -23.01
N LYS A 142 12.56 -3.10 -23.17
CA LYS A 142 11.97 -2.69 -24.45
C LYS A 142 11.53 -1.23 -24.35
N LYS A 143 11.51 -0.56 -25.51
CA LYS A 143 10.95 0.80 -25.59
C LYS A 143 9.42 0.71 -25.48
N VAL A 144 8.87 1.27 -24.40
CA VAL A 144 7.42 1.36 -24.18
C VAL A 144 6.80 2.37 -25.14
N LYS A 145 5.61 2.05 -25.65
CA LYS A 145 4.78 2.94 -26.46
C LYS A 145 3.58 3.48 -25.72
N THR A 146 2.91 2.60 -24.97
CA THR A 146 1.74 2.93 -24.16
C THR A 146 1.37 1.72 -23.31
N GLY A 147 0.40 1.91 -22.42
CA GLY A 147 -0.16 0.83 -21.62
C GLY A 147 -1.42 1.22 -20.86
N THR A 148 -1.95 0.25 -20.14
CA THR A 148 -3.13 0.46 -19.29
C THR A 148 -2.97 -0.25 -17.97
N VAL A 149 -3.63 0.27 -16.92
CA VAL A 149 -3.84 -0.41 -15.64
C VAL A 149 -5.28 -0.19 -15.21
N ALA A 150 -5.98 -1.24 -14.77
CA ALA A 150 -7.32 -1.10 -14.20
C ALA A 150 -7.42 -1.75 -12.82
N CYS A 151 -8.06 -1.05 -11.89
CA CYS A 151 -8.29 -1.50 -10.52
C CYS A 151 -9.64 -1.01 -10.01
N PRO A 152 -10.19 -1.65 -8.96
CA PRO A 152 -11.37 -1.14 -8.27
C PRO A 152 -11.09 0.19 -7.55
N VAL A 153 -12.16 0.96 -7.36
CA VAL A 153 -12.24 2.11 -6.45
C VAL A 153 -13.58 2.08 -5.72
N ASN A 154 -13.64 2.67 -4.55
CA ASN A 154 -14.88 2.89 -3.83
C ASN A 154 -14.97 4.34 -3.34
N MET A 155 -15.56 5.21 -4.18
CA MET A 155 -15.66 6.65 -3.95
C MET A 155 -16.50 7.01 -2.71
N ASN A 156 -17.44 6.14 -2.34
CA ASN A 156 -18.33 6.34 -1.20
C ASN A 156 -17.89 5.59 0.06
N ASN A 157 -16.66 5.08 0.09
CA ASN A 157 -16.14 4.35 1.24
C ASN A 157 -15.98 5.29 2.45
N ILE A 158 -16.48 4.87 3.62
CA ILE A 158 -16.43 5.66 4.86
C ILE A 158 -15.00 5.84 5.41
N TYR A 159 -14.05 5.01 4.95
CA TYR A 159 -12.65 5.05 5.36
C TYR A 159 -11.76 5.88 4.41
N GLY A 160 -12.32 6.93 3.81
CA GLY A 160 -11.55 7.88 2.99
C GLY A 160 -11.90 7.89 1.50
N GLY A 161 -13.03 7.27 1.09
CA GLY A 161 -13.53 7.38 -0.30
C GLY A 161 -12.51 6.93 -1.33
N PHE A 162 -12.12 7.86 -2.23
CA PHE A 162 -11.11 7.61 -3.26
C PHE A 162 -9.81 6.97 -2.70
N TRP A 163 -9.31 7.46 -1.58
CA TRP A 163 -8.02 7.04 -1.00
C TRP A 163 -7.99 5.57 -0.54
N PHE A 164 -9.15 5.01 -0.17
CA PHE A 164 -9.21 3.68 0.43
C PHE A 164 -8.67 2.55 -0.46
N TYR A 165 -8.93 2.59 -1.78
CA TYR A 165 -8.53 1.54 -2.73
C TYR A 165 -7.54 2.01 -3.80
N SER A 166 -7.42 3.32 -4.01
CA SER A 166 -6.76 3.88 -5.20
C SER A 166 -5.27 3.59 -5.30
N GLN A 167 -4.58 3.38 -4.18
CA GLN A 167 -3.15 3.06 -4.19
C GLN A 167 -2.86 1.73 -4.90
N HIS A 168 -3.79 0.80 -4.97
CA HIS A 168 -3.62 -0.46 -5.69
C HIS A 168 -3.24 -0.26 -7.17
N LEU A 169 -3.93 0.64 -7.86
CA LEU A 169 -3.59 0.96 -9.26
C LEU A 169 -2.19 1.55 -9.37
N ILE A 170 -1.84 2.45 -8.46
CA ILE A 170 -0.55 3.14 -8.46
C ILE A 170 0.60 2.14 -8.26
N GLU A 171 0.46 1.18 -7.35
CA GLU A 171 1.51 0.18 -7.12
C GLU A 171 1.74 -0.72 -8.34
N ILE A 172 0.66 -1.16 -9.01
CA ILE A 172 0.77 -1.91 -10.27
C ILE A 172 1.44 -1.05 -11.35
N LEU A 173 1.01 0.23 -11.50
CA LEU A 173 1.58 1.17 -12.45
C LEU A 173 3.10 1.32 -12.23
N LEU A 174 3.50 1.63 -11.00
CA LEU A 174 4.90 1.89 -10.67
C LEU A 174 5.77 0.64 -10.79
N THR A 175 5.22 -0.54 -10.46
CA THR A 175 5.91 -1.82 -10.62
C THR A 175 6.23 -2.11 -12.08
N ILE A 176 5.31 -1.80 -13.00
CA ILE A 176 5.48 -2.06 -14.43
C ILE A 176 6.32 -0.96 -15.11
N TYR A 177 5.96 0.32 -14.91
CA TYR A 177 6.47 1.44 -15.71
C TYR A 177 7.51 2.31 -14.99
N GLY A 178 7.72 2.09 -13.67
CA GLY A 178 8.66 2.87 -12.85
C GLY A 178 8.09 4.21 -12.38
N LYS A 179 8.94 5.01 -11.72
CA LYS A 179 8.56 6.21 -10.97
C LYS A 179 8.71 7.54 -11.75
N ASN A 180 8.82 7.52 -13.07
CA ASN A 180 9.14 8.74 -13.84
C ASN A 180 7.88 9.42 -14.41
N VAL A 181 6.77 9.43 -13.68
CA VAL A 181 5.55 10.16 -14.04
C VAL A 181 5.82 11.65 -13.98
N LYS A 182 5.58 12.37 -15.08
CA LYS A 182 5.78 13.81 -15.19
C LYS A 182 4.53 14.60 -14.78
N SER A 183 3.37 14.08 -15.20
CA SER A 183 2.08 14.70 -14.90
C SER A 183 0.95 13.68 -14.95
N VAL A 184 -0.18 14.06 -14.38
CA VAL A 184 -1.43 13.29 -14.46
C VAL A 184 -2.57 14.20 -14.93
N THR A 185 -3.47 13.61 -15.76
CA THR A 185 -4.76 14.21 -16.11
C THR A 185 -5.85 13.22 -15.80
N ALA A 186 -6.77 13.58 -14.92
CA ALA A 186 -7.81 12.68 -14.44
C ALA A 186 -9.22 13.22 -14.77
N PHE A 187 -10.11 12.29 -15.15
CA PHE A 187 -11.51 12.55 -15.48
C PHE A 187 -12.41 11.75 -14.54
N CYS A 188 -13.12 12.46 -13.70
CA CYS A 188 -14.16 11.92 -12.81
C CYS A 188 -15.46 12.68 -13.09
N PRO A 189 -16.34 12.18 -13.98
CA PRO A 189 -17.55 12.92 -14.38
C PRO A 189 -18.58 13.02 -13.25
N ASP A 190 -18.53 12.11 -12.30
CA ASP A 190 -19.42 12.05 -11.14
C ASP A 190 -18.66 11.39 -9.98
N ASN A 191 -18.25 12.18 -8.99
CA ASN A 191 -17.46 11.73 -7.84
C ASN A 191 -18.22 10.84 -6.85
N THR A 192 -19.49 10.59 -7.08
CA THR A 192 -20.29 9.61 -6.33
C THR A 192 -20.25 8.21 -6.94
N LYS A 193 -19.66 8.08 -8.14
CA LYS A 193 -19.58 6.82 -8.88
C LYS A 193 -18.13 6.32 -8.97
N ASN A 194 -17.97 5.02 -8.91
CA ASN A 194 -16.69 4.33 -9.00
C ASN A 194 -16.16 4.31 -10.44
N ARG A 195 -15.90 5.52 -11.01
CA ARG A 195 -15.43 5.68 -12.39
C ARG A 195 -14.50 6.87 -12.52
N ILE A 196 -13.19 6.60 -12.60
CA ILE A 196 -12.18 7.61 -12.89
C ILE A 196 -11.28 7.08 -14.01
N THR A 197 -10.99 7.92 -14.98
CA THR A 197 -9.96 7.66 -16.00
C THR A 197 -8.80 8.61 -15.77
N VAL A 198 -7.59 8.08 -15.74
CA VAL A 198 -6.36 8.84 -15.51
C VAL A 198 -5.41 8.63 -16.67
N ILE A 199 -4.78 9.69 -17.15
CA ILE A 199 -3.64 9.65 -18.06
C ILE A 199 -2.40 9.99 -17.24
N PHE A 200 -1.45 9.04 -17.18
CA PHE A 200 -0.14 9.22 -16.58
C PHE A 200 0.86 9.50 -17.69
N ASN A 201 1.40 10.71 -17.73
CA ASN A 201 2.40 11.12 -18.70
C ASN A 201 3.80 10.77 -18.17
N PHE A 202 4.53 9.94 -18.92
CA PHE A 202 5.92 9.57 -18.63
C PHE A 202 6.93 10.34 -19.49
N GLY A 203 6.45 11.31 -20.28
CA GLY A 203 7.25 12.11 -21.22
C GLY A 203 7.34 11.47 -22.61
N GLU A 204 7.88 10.27 -22.73
CA GLU A 204 7.98 9.57 -24.02
C GLU A 204 6.73 8.74 -24.38
N PHE A 205 5.88 8.42 -23.42
CA PHE A 205 4.66 7.65 -23.58
C PHE A 205 3.66 7.98 -22.48
N ASP A 206 2.41 7.60 -22.71
CA ASP A 206 1.33 7.72 -21.73
C ASP A 206 0.81 6.33 -21.32
N VAL A 207 0.37 6.22 -20.07
CA VAL A 207 -0.34 5.06 -19.55
C VAL A 207 -1.71 5.48 -19.07
N CYS A 208 -2.76 4.76 -19.47
CA CYS A 208 -4.11 5.00 -18.99
C CYS A 208 -4.43 4.16 -17.76
N GLY A 209 -4.88 4.83 -16.70
CA GLY A 209 -5.42 4.21 -15.50
C GLY A 209 -6.94 4.23 -15.52
N PHE A 210 -7.57 3.11 -15.15
CA PHE A 210 -9.03 2.98 -15.05
C PHE A 210 -9.41 2.52 -13.65
N TYR A 211 -10.06 3.39 -12.91
CA TYR A 211 -10.72 3.01 -11.67
C TYR A 211 -12.18 2.66 -11.94
N THR A 212 -12.62 1.51 -11.46
CA THR A 212 -13.95 0.96 -11.73
C THR A 212 -14.57 0.38 -10.45
N ASP A 213 -15.80 -0.12 -10.54
CA ASP A 213 -16.46 -0.89 -9.50
C ASP A 213 -16.21 -2.41 -9.60
N SER A 214 -15.41 -2.84 -10.59
CA SER A 214 -15.03 -4.25 -10.80
C SER A 214 -13.81 -4.61 -9.97
N TYR A 215 -13.95 -5.59 -9.08
CA TYR A 215 -12.85 -6.14 -8.28
C TYR A 215 -11.96 -7.08 -9.12
N ARG A 216 -11.37 -6.53 -10.16
CA ARG A 216 -10.43 -7.19 -11.06
C ARG A 216 -9.24 -6.25 -11.30
N TYR A 217 -8.06 -6.86 -11.44
CA TYR A 217 -6.82 -6.14 -11.68
C TYR A 217 -6.30 -6.53 -13.05
N THR A 218 -6.11 -5.55 -13.91
CA THR A 218 -5.57 -5.78 -15.25
C THR A 218 -4.49 -4.78 -15.58
N ALA A 219 -3.52 -5.21 -16.39
CA ALA A 219 -2.51 -4.33 -16.95
C ALA A 219 -2.19 -4.73 -18.38
N SER A 220 -1.80 -3.77 -19.23
CA SER A 220 -1.29 -4.04 -20.57
C SER A 220 -0.11 -3.14 -20.88
N LEU A 221 0.81 -3.64 -21.69
CA LEU A 221 2.00 -2.95 -22.15
C LEU A 221 2.15 -3.17 -23.65
N MET A 222 2.28 -2.10 -24.43
CA MET A 222 2.66 -2.14 -25.83
C MET A 222 4.09 -1.60 -26.02
N THR A 223 4.90 -2.32 -26.76
CA THR A 223 6.30 -1.98 -27.02
C THR A 223 6.54 -1.56 -28.49
N ALA A 224 7.66 -0.92 -28.76
CA ALA A 224 7.98 -0.37 -30.07
C ALA A 224 8.15 -1.42 -31.18
N ASP A 225 8.41 -2.68 -30.82
CA ASP A 225 8.45 -3.83 -31.72
C ASP A 225 7.07 -4.45 -31.98
N ASN A 226 5.99 -3.72 -31.66
CA ASN A 226 4.58 -4.09 -31.85
C ASN A 226 4.11 -5.31 -31.04
N ASN A 227 4.82 -5.67 -29.96
CA ASN A 227 4.35 -6.68 -29.05
C ASN A 227 3.41 -6.08 -28.00
N ILE A 228 2.39 -6.86 -27.62
CA ILE A 228 1.45 -6.53 -26.55
C ILE A 228 1.60 -7.60 -25.47
N TYR A 229 1.79 -7.14 -24.24
CA TYR A 229 1.82 -7.96 -23.03
C TYR A 229 0.62 -7.59 -22.18
N GLN A 230 -0.03 -8.59 -21.58
CA GLN A 230 -1.22 -8.38 -20.75
C GLN A 230 -1.13 -9.20 -19.50
N ALA A 231 -1.65 -8.65 -18.42
CA ALA A 231 -1.85 -9.32 -17.14
C ALA A 231 -3.31 -9.18 -16.71
N TYR A 232 -3.84 -10.24 -16.16
CA TYR A 232 -5.13 -10.31 -15.52
C TYR A 232 -4.95 -11.06 -14.21
N CYS A 233 -5.43 -10.48 -13.12
CA CYS A 233 -5.33 -11.09 -11.81
C CYS A 233 -6.66 -10.95 -11.07
N ASP A 234 -7.19 -12.06 -10.56
CA ASP A 234 -8.42 -12.14 -9.76
C ASP A 234 -8.21 -12.77 -8.38
N ASP A 235 -7.11 -13.48 -8.19
CA ASP A 235 -6.66 -13.98 -6.90
C ASP A 235 -5.36 -13.27 -6.49
N VAL A 236 -5.46 -12.47 -5.43
CA VAL A 236 -4.32 -11.69 -4.89
C VAL A 236 -4.02 -12.05 -3.42
N VAL A 237 -4.71 -13.04 -2.86
CA VAL A 237 -4.59 -13.38 -1.44
C VAL A 237 -3.17 -13.81 -1.07
N TYR A 238 -2.48 -14.50 -1.97
CA TYR A 238 -1.08 -14.92 -1.77
C TYR A 238 -0.11 -13.74 -1.58
N THR A 239 -0.47 -12.54 -2.09
CA THR A 239 0.39 -11.36 -1.96
C THR A 239 0.47 -10.84 -0.53
N PHE A 240 -0.46 -11.19 0.35
CA PHE A 240 -0.39 -10.87 1.78
C PHE A 240 0.80 -11.54 2.46
N LYS A 241 1.11 -12.79 2.06
CA LYS A 241 2.33 -13.44 2.54
C LYS A 241 3.59 -12.68 2.11
N ASN A 242 3.65 -12.26 0.85
CA ASN A 242 4.81 -11.56 0.32
C ASN A 242 5.10 -10.24 1.05
N GLU A 243 4.06 -9.46 1.36
CA GLU A 243 4.26 -8.20 2.10
C GLU A 243 4.62 -8.43 3.57
N PHE A 244 4.07 -9.48 4.20
CA PHE A 244 4.45 -9.83 5.55
C PHE A 244 5.91 -10.35 5.61
N ASP A 245 6.33 -11.16 4.64
CA ASP A 245 7.72 -11.59 4.48
C ASP A 245 8.67 -10.41 4.30
N GLU A 246 8.29 -9.40 3.50
CA GLU A 246 9.07 -8.16 3.32
C GLU A 246 9.29 -7.45 4.67
N PHE A 247 8.23 -7.32 5.47
CA PHE A 247 8.34 -6.74 6.82
C PHE A 247 9.24 -7.57 7.75
N VAL A 248 9.02 -8.89 7.81
CA VAL A 248 9.83 -9.80 8.64
C VAL A 248 11.29 -9.73 8.24
N GLN A 249 11.58 -9.74 6.94
CA GLN A 249 12.93 -9.63 6.41
C GLN A 249 13.57 -8.28 6.75
N MET A 250 12.83 -7.19 6.65
CA MET A 250 13.28 -5.85 7.01
C MET A 250 13.68 -5.78 8.49
N VAL A 251 12.85 -6.28 9.39
CA VAL A 251 13.15 -6.27 10.84
C VAL A 251 14.37 -7.17 11.15
N LYS A 252 14.45 -8.36 10.55
CA LYS A 252 15.53 -9.32 10.79
C LYS A 252 16.88 -8.85 10.21
N SER A 253 16.88 -8.21 9.05
CA SER A 253 18.11 -7.78 8.37
C SER A 253 18.59 -6.38 8.79
N GLY A 254 17.68 -5.54 9.29
CA GLY A 254 17.96 -4.12 9.52
C GLY A 254 18.08 -3.29 8.23
N VAL A 255 17.54 -3.79 7.10
CA VAL A 255 17.63 -3.14 5.79
C VAL A 255 16.24 -2.91 5.21
N MET A 256 15.95 -1.67 4.81
CA MET A 256 14.68 -1.33 4.13
C MET A 256 14.62 -1.98 2.74
N PRO A 257 13.43 -2.41 2.30
CA PRO A 257 13.22 -2.96 0.95
C PRO A 257 13.24 -1.88 -0.16
N CYS A 258 13.07 -0.60 0.20
CA CYS A 258 12.99 0.55 -0.70
C CYS A 258 13.43 1.82 0.04
N ASP A 259 13.61 2.92 -0.69
CA ASP A 259 13.88 4.22 -0.09
C ASP A 259 12.62 4.83 0.54
N TYR A 260 12.76 5.76 1.50
CA TYR A 260 11.63 6.45 2.13
C TYR A 260 10.76 7.19 1.11
N ASP A 261 11.38 7.80 0.11
CA ASP A 261 10.65 8.48 -0.97
C ASP A 261 9.79 7.53 -1.81
N ASP A 262 10.11 6.24 -1.87
CA ASP A 262 9.33 5.23 -2.58
C ASP A 262 7.97 5.00 -1.93
N LEU A 263 7.88 5.15 -0.61
CA LEU A 263 6.62 5.08 0.13
C LEU A 263 5.78 6.36 0.02
N VAL A 264 6.43 7.51 -0.16
CA VAL A 264 5.76 8.81 -0.34
C VAL A 264 5.25 9.00 -1.76
N TYR A 265 5.96 8.48 -2.76
CA TYR A 265 5.65 8.74 -4.16
C TYR A 265 4.26 8.27 -4.61
N PRO A 266 3.74 7.08 -4.22
CA PRO A 266 2.35 6.70 -4.47
C PRO A 266 1.34 7.69 -3.92
N VAL A 267 1.58 8.24 -2.73
CA VAL A 267 0.70 9.24 -2.09
C VAL A 267 0.67 10.54 -2.88
N LYS A 268 1.83 10.99 -3.40
CA LYS A 268 1.90 12.17 -4.30
C LYS A 268 1.08 11.96 -5.57
N LEU A 269 1.10 10.75 -6.15
CA LEU A 269 0.29 10.44 -7.33
C LEU A 269 -1.21 10.42 -7.03
N LEU A 270 -1.63 9.90 -5.87
CA LEU A 270 -3.03 9.93 -5.44
C LEU A 270 -3.52 11.38 -5.26
N ASP A 271 -2.77 12.23 -4.59
CA ASP A 271 -3.08 13.66 -4.45
C ASP A 271 -3.19 14.36 -5.81
N ALA A 272 -2.25 14.08 -6.70
CA ALA A 272 -2.26 14.67 -8.04
C ALA A 272 -3.48 14.22 -8.86
N ILE A 273 -3.91 12.96 -8.74
CA ILE A 273 -5.12 12.45 -9.38
C ILE A 273 -6.36 13.18 -8.83
N GLU A 274 -6.49 13.26 -7.49
CA GLU A 274 -7.62 13.93 -6.85
C GLU A 274 -7.68 15.41 -7.22
N ARG A 275 -6.57 16.11 -7.17
CA ARG A 275 -6.47 17.51 -7.61
C ARG A 275 -6.81 17.67 -9.09
N SER A 276 -6.37 16.74 -9.93
CA SER A 276 -6.62 16.81 -11.38
C SER A 276 -8.10 16.72 -11.71
N TYR A 277 -8.83 15.72 -11.19
CA TYR A 277 -10.25 15.61 -11.49
C TYR A 277 -11.10 16.69 -10.82
N THR A 278 -10.69 17.18 -9.64
CA THR A 278 -11.38 18.25 -8.92
C THR A 278 -11.19 19.60 -9.61
N GLN A 279 -9.96 19.94 -10.01
CA GLN A 279 -9.60 21.19 -10.65
C GLN A 279 -9.78 21.16 -12.18
N LYS A 280 -10.06 19.99 -12.75
CA LYS A 280 -10.23 19.75 -14.21
C LYS A 280 -9.03 20.23 -15.03
N LYS A 281 -7.82 19.94 -14.55
CA LYS A 281 -6.57 20.30 -15.22
C LYS A 281 -5.49 19.24 -15.00
N GLU A 282 -4.46 19.31 -15.85
CA GLU A 282 -3.22 18.54 -15.67
C GLU A 282 -2.48 19.00 -14.42
N ILE A 283 -1.94 18.04 -13.64
CA ILE A 283 -1.12 18.28 -12.46
C ILE A 283 0.26 17.66 -12.69
N PHE A 284 1.29 18.48 -12.59
CA PHE A 284 2.69 18.04 -12.67
C PHE A 284 3.14 17.44 -11.32
N ILE A 285 3.99 16.41 -11.42
CA ILE A 285 4.54 15.70 -10.25
C ILE A 285 5.89 16.36 -9.89
N GLU A 286 5.99 16.84 -8.65
CA GLU A 286 7.18 17.47 -8.09
C GLU A 286 7.96 16.52 -7.15
#